data_5ef952a24d60cd25a7776eaf3bc1c35d
#
_entry.id   5ef952a24d60cd25a7776eaf3bc1c35d
#
_cell.length_a   1.000
_cell.length_b   1.000
_cell.length_c   1.000
_cell.angle_alpha   90.00
_cell.angle_beta   90.00
_cell.angle_gamma   90.00
#
_symmetry.space_group_name_H-M   'P 1'
#
loop_
_entity.id
_entity.type
_entity.pdbx_description
1 polymer ?
#
loop_
_entity_poly.entity_id
_entity_poly.type
_entity_poly.pdbx_seq_one_letter_code
_entity_poly.pdbx_strand_id
1 'polypeptide(L)'
;MQRFVSRLVSAPRISNKFLESFPKKRTINKVLFQLDTRLTYHEMYPIFVQVSQLTNKESIPWKKKYPYLKSSDIMQMRNVLVTLRMQNKFVHKDVLAMENKLLNIAAELGNNDAISILSFNVVQAQENDKTKDNDQNDVETANRFIKELYTRNHHLTIKLIGDTFLKNKAYDKAEKYYKEFLKLENNTKLAGEVYGNLGEIQIKQVNGFLEAEKSWLKCIELLELERSSRWYFLLAKLYLSSEPLRAKPLLESCASIGFKDCFKTLGFLELNYFQNYERAKEWFKLGMEITDLECFLGFFDCCLKLEDIESAKNCLKSLKIFQNDESKKVIVDTFLESRKDSMKLLEKK
;
A
#
# COMPACT_ATOMS: atom_id res chain seq x y z
N MET A 1 -20.61 -18.87 15.51
CA MET A 1 -19.31 -18.23 15.27
C MET A 1 -18.16 -19.23 15.11
N GLN A 2 -17.90 -20.16 16.03
CA GLN A 2 -16.79 -21.14 15.90
C GLN A 2 -16.82 -21.97 14.60
N ARG A 3 -17.99 -22.46 14.17
CA ARG A 3 -18.14 -23.22 12.90
C ARG A 3 -17.92 -22.33 11.65
N PHE A 4 -18.27 -21.06 11.71
CA PHE A 4 -18.08 -20.09 10.63
C PHE A 4 -16.58 -19.81 10.44
N VAL A 5 -15.86 -19.45 11.51
CA VAL A 5 -14.43 -19.12 11.46
C VAL A 5 -13.58 -20.34 11.07
N SER A 6 -13.92 -21.54 11.55
CA SER A 6 -13.16 -22.76 11.22
C SER A 6 -13.26 -23.21 9.77
N ARG A 7 -14.27 -22.78 9.01
CA ARG A 7 -14.46 -23.08 7.58
C ARG A 7 -13.78 -22.06 6.67
N LEU A 8 -13.67 -20.80 7.10
CA LEU A 8 -13.32 -19.68 6.24
C LEU A 8 -11.88 -19.64 5.72
N VAL A 9 -10.95 -20.29 6.40
CA VAL A 9 -9.54 -20.28 5.94
C VAL A 9 -8.88 -21.61 6.30
N SER A 10 -8.68 -22.47 5.33
CA SER A 10 -7.63 -23.48 5.41
C SER A 10 -6.27 -22.76 5.37
N ALA A 11 -5.85 -22.19 6.51
CA ALA A 11 -4.55 -21.56 6.60
C ALA A 11 -3.48 -22.61 6.28
N PRO A 12 -2.54 -22.33 5.36
CA PRO A 12 -1.48 -23.25 5.02
C PRO A 12 -0.69 -23.63 6.29
N ARG A 13 -0.17 -24.86 6.33
CA ARG A 13 0.69 -25.29 7.45
C ARG A 13 1.91 -24.39 7.51
N ILE A 14 2.20 -23.88 8.69
CA ILE A 14 3.42 -23.11 8.95
C ILE A 14 4.56 -24.12 9.06
N SER A 15 5.67 -23.86 8.37
CA SER A 15 6.82 -24.77 8.37
C SER A 15 7.49 -24.78 9.75
N ASN A 16 8.03 -25.93 10.18
CA ASN A 16 8.79 -26.02 11.43
C ASN A 16 10.01 -25.07 11.45
N LYS A 17 10.55 -24.76 10.26
CA LYS A 17 11.65 -23.80 10.10
C LYS A 17 11.23 -22.32 10.24
N PHE A 18 9.94 -22.03 10.26
CA PHE A 18 9.46 -20.65 10.40
C PHE A 18 9.95 -19.98 11.69
N LEU A 19 9.97 -20.73 12.79
CA LEU A 19 10.44 -20.20 14.08
C LEU A 19 11.94 -19.88 14.07
N GLU A 20 12.74 -20.56 13.24
CA GLU A 20 14.16 -20.25 13.06
C GLU A 20 14.36 -18.95 12.28
N SER A 21 13.45 -18.66 11.34
CA SER A 21 13.45 -17.42 10.55
C SER A 21 12.61 -16.29 11.20
N PHE A 22 12.02 -16.54 12.39
CA PHE A 22 11.19 -15.57 13.07
C PHE A 22 12.00 -14.31 13.43
N PRO A 23 11.41 -13.11 13.32
CA PRO A 23 12.14 -11.87 13.58
C PRO A 23 12.78 -11.83 14.97
N LYS A 24 14.01 -11.32 15.05
CA LYS A 24 14.77 -11.25 16.31
C LYS A 24 14.01 -10.40 17.35
N LYS A 25 14.14 -10.76 18.62
CA LYS A 25 13.51 -10.06 19.76
C LYS A 25 13.66 -8.53 19.68
N ARG A 26 14.86 -8.03 19.33
CA ARG A 26 15.11 -6.58 19.22
C ARG A 26 14.22 -5.91 18.16
N THR A 27 14.03 -6.55 17.03
CA THR A 27 13.18 -6.04 15.93
C THR A 27 11.70 -6.03 16.35
N ILE A 28 11.24 -7.10 17.00
CA ILE A 28 9.87 -7.18 17.53
C ILE A 28 9.64 -6.11 18.59
N ASN A 29 10.56 -5.97 19.57
CA ASN A 29 10.44 -4.95 20.63
C ASN A 29 10.33 -3.53 20.07
N LYS A 30 11.07 -3.21 18.99
CA LYS A 30 10.94 -1.90 18.33
C LYS A 30 9.51 -1.67 17.82
N VAL A 31 8.90 -2.69 17.20
CA VAL A 31 7.52 -2.59 16.68
C VAL A 31 6.50 -2.58 17.82
N LEU A 32 6.71 -3.36 18.88
CA LEU A 32 5.86 -3.33 20.07
C LEU A 32 5.80 -1.93 20.68
N PHE A 33 6.94 -1.26 20.77
CA PHE A 33 7.01 0.12 21.24
C PHE A 33 6.30 1.09 20.28
N GLN A 34 6.47 0.94 18.96
CA GLN A 34 5.80 1.77 17.96
C GLN A 34 4.27 1.62 17.98
N LEU A 35 3.77 0.44 18.33
CA LEU A 35 2.35 0.12 18.36
C LEU A 35 1.74 0.30 19.76
N ASP A 36 2.51 0.74 20.73
CA ASP A 36 2.09 0.89 22.15
C ASP A 36 1.33 -0.35 22.66
N THR A 37 1.95 -1.51 22.50
CA THR A 37 1.31 -2.78 22.83
C THR A 37 1.34 -3.06 24.33
N ARG A 38 0.23 -3.57 24.86
CA ARG A 38 0.13 -3.97 26.27
C ARG A 38 1.02 -5.16 26.62
N LEU A 39 1.12 -6.13 25.69
CA LEU A 39 1.90 -7.35 25.92
C LEU A 39 3.36 -7.15 25.50
N THR A 40 4.26 -7.74 26.27
CA THR A 40 5.69 -7.80 26.00
C THR A 40 6.04 -8.94 25.05
N TYR A 41 7.26 -8.93 24.50
CA TYR A 41 7.78 -10.03 23.68
C TYR A 41 7.71 -11.38 24.39
N HIS A 42 8.03 -11.44 25.70
CA HIS A 42 8.02 -12.68 26.46
C HIS A 42 6.63 -13.28 26.64
N GLU A 43 5.61 -12.44 26.68
CA GLU A 43 4.21 -12.88 26.75
C GLU A 43 3.66 -13.30 25.39
N MET A 44 4.08 -12.62 24.32
CA MET A 44 3.60 -12.90 22.95
C MET A 44 4.30 -14.11 22.31
N TYR A 45 5.60 -14.29 22.55
CA TYR A 45 6.38 -15.32 21.86
C TYR A 45 5.87 -16.75 22.09
N PRO A 46 5.53 -17.19 23.32
CA PRO A 46 4.92 -18.51 23.54
C PRO A 46 3.61 -18.71 22.77
N ILE A 47 2.83 -17.64 22.62
CA ILE A 47 1.57 -17.68 21.86
C ILE A 47 1.86 -17.85 20.36
N PHE A 48 2.84 -17.12 19.79
CA PHE A 48 3.28 -17.30 18.41
C PHE A 48 3.75 -18.75 18.15
N VAL A 49 4.56 -19.32 19.05
CA VAL A 49 5.02 -20.71 18.95
C VAL A 49 3.82 -21.65 18.92
N GLN A 50 2.87 -21.47 19.81
CA GLN A 50 1.68 -22.32 19.89
C GLN A 50 0.79 -22.19 18.64
N VAL A 51 0.55 -20.96 18.15
CA VAL A 51 -0.23 -20.72 16.93
C VAL A 51 0.48 -21.32 15.70
N SER A 52 1.82 -21.32 15.65
CA SER A 52 2.55 -21.96 14.55
C SER A 52 2.31 -23.48 14.47
N GLN A 53 2.19 -24.13 15.62
CA GLN A 53 1.99 -25.57 15.73
C GLN A 53 0.55 -26.03 15.51
N LEU A 54 -0.43 -25.09 15.57
CA LEU A 54 -1.85 -25.43 15.39
C LEU A 54 -2.13 -26.02 14.02
N THR A 55 -2.78 -27.16 14.01
CA THR A 55 -3.42 -27.72 12.83
C THR A 55 -4.83 -27.14 12.68
N ASN A 56 -5.38 -27.11 11.45
CA ASN A 56 -6.70 -26.51 11.17
C ASN A 56 -7.89 -27.16 11.90
N LYS A 57 -7.66 -28.29 12.61
CA LYS A 57 -8.70 -29.05 13.32
C LYS A 57 -8.67 -28.86 14.83
N GLU A 58 -7.62 -28.23 15.37
CA GLU A 58 -7.44 -28.09 16.81
C GLU A 58 -7.94 -26.72 17.29
N SER A 59 -8.91 -26.72 18.19
CA SER A 59 -9.31 -25.51 18.91
C SER A 59 -8.63 -25.52 20.30
N ILE A 60 -7.91 -24.46 20.61
CA ILE A 60 -7.30 -24.30 21.94
C ILE A 60 -8.25 -23.49 22.80
N PRO A 61 -8.48 -23.90 24.03
CA PRO A 61 -9.24 -23.11 24.99
C PRO A 61 -8.40 -21.92 25.48
N TRP A 62 -8.23 -20.92 24.62
CA TRP A 62 -7.34 -19.74 24.82
C TRP A 62 -7.56 -19.09 26.18
N LYS A 63 -8.83 -18.84 26.57
CA LYS A 63 -9.17 -18.22 27.84
C LYS A 63 -8.77 -19.07 29.07
N LYS A 64 -8.77 -20.38 28.93
CA LYS A 64 -8.35 -21.29 29.99
C LYS A 64 -6.85 -21.36 30.15
N LYS A 65 -6.12 -21.36 29.00
CA LYS A 65 -4.65 -21.46 28.97
C LYS A 65 -3.95 -20.11 29.22
N TYR A 66 -4.54 -19.03 28.74
CA TYR A 66 -4.03 -17.67 28.87
C TYR A 66 -5.14 -16.74 29.41
N PRO A 67 -5.44 -16.77 30.73
CA PRO A 67 -6.57 -16.01 31.30
C PRO A 67 -6.45 -14.50 31.13
N TYR A 68 -5.21 -13.98 30.99
CA TYR A 68 -4.90 -12.55 30.81
C TYR A 68 -5.08 -12.08 29.38
N LEU A 69 -5.20 -13.00 28.41
CA LEU A 69 -5.21 -12.70 26.98
C LEU A 69 -6.57 -12.16 26.54
N LYS A 70 -6.57 -10.94 25.99
CA LYS A 70 -7.75 -10.32 25.39
C LYS A 70 -7.75 -10.55 23.88
N SER A 71 -8.92 -10.49 23.25
CA SER A 71 -9.05 -10.58 21.80
C SER A 71 -8.33 -9.43 21.08
N SER A 72 -8.26 -8.24 21.71
CA SER A 72 -7.48 -7.10 21.22
C SER A 72 -5.97 -7.38 21.19
N ASP A 73 -5.43 -8.13 22.14
CA ASP A 73 -4.01 -8.49 22.17
C ASP A 73 -3.63 -9.37 20.98
N ILE A 74 -4.50 -10.30 20.60
CA ILE A 74 -4.29 -11.14 19.41
C ILE A 74 -4.29 -10.28 18.13
N MET A 75 -5.19 -9.29 18.06
CA MET A 75 -5.15 -8.34 16.94
C MET A 75 -3.88 -7.50 16.93
N GLN A 76 -3.39 -7.06 18.08
CA GLN A 76 -2.10 -6.38 18.18
C GLN A 76 -0.93 -7.28 17.75
N MET A 77 -0.91 -8.55 18.16
CA MET A 77 0.10 -9.53 17.69
C MET A 77 0.08 -9.67 16.16
N ARG A 78 -1.11 -9.72 15.55
CA ARG A 78 -1.25 -9.69 14.09
C ARG A 78 -0.70 -8.39 13.50
N ASN A 79 -1.02 -7.24 14.08
CA ASN A 79 -0.55 -5.94 13.61
C ASN A 79 0.98 -5.80 13.69
N VAL A 80 1.62 -6.42 14.68
CA VAL A 80 3.08 -6.51 14.77
C VAL A 80 3.65 -7.23 13.55
N LEU A 81 3.08 -8.38 13.15
CA LEU A 81 3.54 -9.12 11.97
C LEU A 81 3.30 -8.33 10.68
N VAL A 82 2.13 -7.71 10.54
CA VAL A 82 1.80 -6.85 9.39
C VAL A 82 2.80 -5.69 9.28
N THR A 83 3.11 -5.02 10.39
CA THR A 83 4.07 -3.90 10.41
C THR A 83 5.48 -4.36 10.04
N LEU A 84 5.94 -5.49 10.59
CA LEU A 84 7.23 -6.08 10.23
C LEU A 84 7.32 -6.43 8.75
N ARG A 85 6.26 -7.01 8.19
CA ARG A 85 6.17 -7.34 6.78
C ARG A 85 6.23 -6.10 5.89
N MET A 86 5.51 -5.04 6.27
CA MET A 86 5.51 -3.77 5.54
C MET A 86 6.89 -3.09 5.57
N GLN A 87 7.53 -3.02 6.74
CA GLN A 87 8.86 -2.39 6.91
C GLN A 87 9.95 -3.13 6.14
N ASN A 88 9.93 -4.46 6.14
CA ASN A 88 10.94 -5.28 5.48
C ASN A 88 10.67 -5.48 3.98
N LYS A 89 9.51 -5.03 3.46
CA LYS A 89 9.06 -5.23 2.07
C LYS A 89 9.17 -6.71 1.61
N PHE A 90 9.07 -7.65 2.56
CA PHE A 90 9.26 -9.08 2.33
C PHE A 90 7.99 -9.85 2.70
N VAL A 91 7.50 -10.65 1.75
CA VAL A 91 6.30 -11.46 1.94
C VAL A 91 6.69 -12.93 2.06
N HIS A 92 6.69 -13.46 3.29
CA HIS A 92 6.89 -14.87 3.55
C HIS A 92 5.54 -15.58 3.76
N LYS A 93 5.32 -16.73 3.10
CA LYS A 93 4.06 -17.50 3.19
C LYS A 93 3.67 -17.79 4.64
N ASP A 94 4.62 -18.18 5.47
CA ASP A 94 4.38 -18.56 6.86
C ASP A 94 3.97 -17.35 7.72
N VAL A 95 4.48 -16.14 7.42
CA VAL A 95 4.04 -14.90 8.09
C VAL A 95 2.58 -14.63 7.77
N LEU A 96 2.20 -14.70 6.48
CA LEU A 96 0.81 -14.54 6.07
C LEU A 96 -0.12 -15.60 6.68
N ALA A 97 0.33 -16.85 6.74
CA ALA A 97 -0.41 -17.92 7.39
C ALA A 97 -0.60 -17.64 8.89
N MET A 98 0.42 -17.11 9.56
CA MET A 98 0.35 -16.72 10.97
C MET A 98 -0.61 -15.54 11.17
N GLU A 99 -0.53 -14.49 10.33
CA GLU A 99 -1.45 -13.35 10.36
C GLU A 99 -2.92 -13.82 10.25
N ASN A 100 -3.20 -14.77 9.35
CA ASN A 100 -4.55 -15.31 9.15
C ASN A 100 -5.01 -16.18 10.34
N LYS A 101 -4.13 -17.02 10.90
CA LYS A 101 -4.46 -17.79 12.10
C LYS A 101 -4.78 -16.89 13.29
N LEU A 102 -3.98 -15.84 13.51
CA LEU A 102 -4.24 -14.87 14.58
C LEU A 102 -5.56 -14.13 14.36
N LEU A 103 -5.89 -13.78 13.11
CA LEU A 103 -7.17 -13.15 12.79
C LEU A 103 -8.35 -14.06 13.13
N ASN A 104 -8.27 -15.35 12.79
CA ASN A 104 -9.29 -16.34 13.14
C ASN A 104 -9.47 -16.48 14.65
N ILE A 105 -8.36 -16.60 15.39
CA ILE A 105 -8.38 -16.70 16.85
C ILE A 105 -9.00 -15.44 17.47
N ALA A 106 -8.65 -14.25 16.98
CA ALA A 106 -9.24 -13.01 17.47
C ALA A 106 -10.76 -12.97 17.26
N ALA A 107 -11.24 -13.44 16.10
CA ALA A 107 -12.67 -13.52 15.80
C ALA A 107 -13.39 -14.56 16.70
N GLU A 108 -12.77 -15.72 16.95
CA GLU A 108 -13.30 -16.72 17.90
C GLU A 108 -13.42 -16.17 19.33
N LEU A 109 -12.50 -15.29 19.71
CA LEU A 109 -12.53 -14.58 20.99
C LEU A 109 -13.51 -13.38 21.01
N GLY A 110 -14.23 -13.14 19.90
CA GLY A 110 -15.26 -12.10 19.79
C GLY A 110 -14.72 -10.70 19.48
N ASN A 111 -13.57 -10.58 18.83
CA ASN A 111 -13.07 -9.30 18.39
C ASN A 111 -13.84 -8.79 17.16
N ASN A 112 -14.46 -7.62 17.26
CA ASN A 112 -15.29 -7.05 16.21
C ASN A 112 -14.48 -6.65 14.97
N ASP A 113 -13.24 -6.16 15.12
CA ASP A 113 -12.36 -5.85 13.97
C ASP A 113 -12.04 -7.12 13.18
N ALA A 114 -11.71 -8.20 13.89
CA ALA A 114 -11.39 -9.47 13.25
C ALA A 114 -12.62 -10.06 12.54
N ILE A 115 -13.80 -9.99 13.15
CA ILE A 115 -15.07 -10.43 12.56
C ILE A 115 -15.36 -9.60 11.29
N SER A 116 -15.19 -8.27 11.35
CA SER A 116 -15.35 -7.40 10.19
C SER A 116 -14.42 -7.81 9.05
N ILE A 117 -13.11 -7.90 9.30
CA ILE A 117 -12.13 -8.23 8.27
C ILE A 117 -12.44 -9.58 7.62
N LEU A 118 -12.74 -10.61 8.42
CA LEU A 118 -13.08 -11.94 7.90
C LEU A 118 -14.36 -11.91 7.06
N SER A 119 -15.41 -11.24 7.53
CA SER A 119 -16.66 -11.13 6.81
C SER A 119 -16.49 -10.46 5.45
N PHE A 120 -15.73 -9.36 5.37
CA PHE A 120 -15.43 -8.70 4.11
C PHE A 120 -14.55 -9.56 3.20
N ASN A 121 -13.59 -10.31 3.73
CA ASN A 121 -12.77 -11.23 2.94
C ASN A 121 -13.62 -12.32 2.26
N VAL A 122 -14.64 -12.85 2.96
CA VAL A 122 -15.58 -13.85 2.40
C VAL A 122 -16.39 -13.25 1.26
N VAL A 123 -16.99 -12.08 1.48
CA VAL A 123 -17.80 -11.41 0.45
C VAL A 123 -16.96 -11.07 -0.79
N GLN A 124 -15.75 -10.55 -0.60
CA GLN A 124 -14.84 -10.22 -1.70
C GLN A 124 -14.33 -11.46 -2.45
N ALA A 125 -14.08 -12.57 -1.75
CA ALA A 125 -13.66 -13.81 -2.38
C ALA A 125 -14.74 -14.35 -3.32
N GLN A 126 -16.01 -14.25 -2.95
CA GLN A 126 -17.13 -14.63 -3.80
C GLN A 126 -17.27 -13.71 -5.03
N GLU A 127 -17.09 -12.40 -4.87
CA GLU A 127 -17.14 -11.44 -5.99
C GLU A 127 -16.05 -11.71 -7.04
N ASN A 128 -14.85 -12.10 -6.59
CA ASN A 128 -13.68 -12.31 -7.47
C ASN A 128 -13.69 -13.70 -8.14
N ASP A 129 -14.26 -14.72 -7.53
CA ASP A 129 -14.19 -16.10 -8.00
C ASP A 129 -15.57 -16.80 -7.83
N LYS A 130 -16.44 -16.56 -8.79
CA LYS A 130 -17.80 -17.15 -8.83
C LYS A 130 -17.79 -18.68 -9.01
N THR A 131 -16.63 -19.27 -9.29
CA THR A 131 -16.47 -20.73 -9.51
C THR A 131 -16.10 -21.49 -8.22
N LYS A 132 -15.65 -20.78 -7.16
CA LYS A 132 -15.47 -21.42 -5.87
C LYS A 132 -16.82 -21.55 -5.18
N ASP A 133 -17.20 -22.78 -4.90
CA ASP A 133 -18.26 -23.16 -3.93
C ASP A 133 -17.89 -22.64 -2.52
N ASN A 134 -17.87 -21.32 -2.38
CA ASN A 134 -18.02 -20.76 -1.05
C ASN A 134 -19.44 -21.13 -0.59
N ASP A 135 -19.52 -21.89 0.49
CA ASP A 135 -20.79 -22.31 1.05
C ASP A 135 -21.69 -21.05 1.17
N GLN A 136 -22.79 -21.00 0.43
CA GLN A 136 -23.70 -19.85 0.39
C GLN A 136 -24.10 -19.41 1.80
N ASN A 137 -24.16 -20.35 2.74
CA ASN A 137 -24.35 -20.11 4.17
C ASN A 137 -23.25 -19.23 4.80
N ASP A 138 -21.99 -19.34 4.34
CA ASP A 138 -20.88 -18.56 4.88
C ASP A 138 -20.99 -17.10 4.44
N VAL A 139 -21.42 -16.86 3.19
CA VAL A 139 -21.65 -15.51 2.66
C VAL A 139 -22.85 -14.84 3.33
N GLU A 140 -23.95 -15.56 3.54
CA GLU A 140 -25.10 -15.06 4.27
C GLU A 140 -24.75 -14.71 5.72
N THR A 141 -23.94 -15.55 6.35
CA THR A 141 -23.47 -15.32 7.71
C THR A 141 -22.54 -14.11 7.78
N ALA A 142 -21.63 -13.94 6.79
CA ALA A 142 -20.76 -12.76 6.68
C ALA A 142 -21.58 -11.47 6.52
N ASN A 143 -22.56 -11.48 5.63
CA ASN A 143 -23.45 -10.33 5.42
C ASN A 143 -24.27 -9.98 6.69
N ARG A 144 -24.70 -10.98 7.44
CA ARG A 144 -25.40 -10.77 8.73
C ARG A 144 -24.48 -10.09 9.74
N PHE A 145 -23.22 -10.54 9.87
CA PHE A 145 -22.25 -9.90 10.77
C PHE A 145 -21.93 -8.48 10.35
N ILE A 146 -21.73 -8.22 9.06
CA ILE A 146 -21.50 -6.86 8.54
C ILE A 146 -22.69 -5.96 8.93
N LYS A 147 -23.93 -6.42 8.70
CA LYS A 147 -25.14 -5.66 9.06
C LYS A 147 -25.24 -5.41 10.56
N GLU A 148 -24.98 -6.42 11.39
CA GLU A 148 -25.01 -6.30 12.85
C GLU A 148 -23.96 -5.31 13.36
N LEU A 149 -22.72 -5.39 12.87
CA LEU A 149 -21.66 -4.48 13.27
C LEU A 149 -21.90 -3.04 12.75
N TYR A 150 -22.49 -2.89 11.58
CA TYR A 150 -22.90 -1.60 11.05
C TYR A 150 -23.97 -0.94 11.94
N THR A 151 -25.01 -1.71 12.35
CA THR A 151 -26.05 -1.16 13.25
C THR A 151 -25.52 -0.76 14.63
N ARG A 152 -24.37 -1.33 15.04
CA ARG A 152 -23.65 -0.94 16.26
C ARG A 152 -22.67 0.23 16.06
N ASN A 153 -22.67 0.86 14.91
CA ASN A 153 -21.72 1.92 14.52
C ASN A 153 -20.25 1.49 14.68
N HIS A 154 -19.93 0.25 14.31
CA HIS A 154 -18.56 -0.24 14.40
C HIS A 154 -17.69 0.44 13.32
N HIS A 155 -16.73 1.26 13.76
CA HIS A 155 -15.94 2.16 12.91
C HIS A 155 -15.25 1.43 11.74
N LEU A 156 -14.54 0.32 12.00
CA LEU A 156 -13.85 -0.43 10.95
C LEU A 156 -14.83 -1.02 9.92
N THR A 157 -16.02 -1.48 10.33
CA THR A 157 -17.04 -1.97 9.40
C THR A 157 -17.51 -0.89 8.47
N ILE A 158 -17.78 0.31 8.98
CA ILE A 158 -18.20 1.47 8.17
C ILE A 158 -17.12 1.84 7.14
N LYS A 159 -15.84 1.87 7.57
CA LYS A 159 -14.71 2.09 6.67
C LYS A 159 -14.66 1.04 5.57
N LEU A 160 -14.75 -0.25 5.90
CA LEU A 160 -14.66 -1.35 4.94
C LEU A 160 -15.83 -1.35 3.94
N ILE A 161 -17.04 -0.93 4.36
CA ILE A 161 -18.15 -0.68 3.44
C ILE A 161 -17.77 0.42 2.44
N GLY A 162 -17.20 1.53 2.91
CA GLY A 162 -16.71 2.62 2.06
C GLY A 162 -15.65 2.14 1.07
N ASP A 163 -14.68 1.35 1.54
CA ASP A 163 -13.61 0.77 0.70
C ASP A 163 -14.17 -0.14 -0.41
N THR A 164 -15.21 -0.93 -0.09
CA THR A 164 -15.89 -1.78 -1.07
C THR A 164 -16.59 -0.94 -2.15
N PHE A 165 -17.31 0.11 -1.77
CA PHE A 165 -17.93 1.03 -2.73
C PHE A 165 -16.90 1.77 -3.57
N LEU A 166 -15.76 2.17 -2.98
CA LEU A 166 -14.66 2.81 -3.72
C LEU A 166 -14.08 1.86 -4.77
N LYS A 167 -13.82 0.59 -4.40
CA LYS A 167 -13.35 -0.45 -5.32
C LYS A 167 -14.31 -0.65 -6.50
N ASN A 168 -15.62 -0.61 -6.23
CA ASN A 168 -16.69 -0.74 -7.22
C ASN A 168 -16.99 0.59 -7.95
N LYS A 169 -16.16 1.64 -7.75
CA LYS A 169 -16.31 2.97 -8.38
C LYS A 169 -17.63 3.69 -8.07
N ALA A 170 -18.33 3.27 -7.02
CA ALA A 170 -19.56 3.92 -6.54
C ALA A 170 -19.18 5.08 -5.59
N TYR A 171 -18.63 6.15 -6.16
CA TYR A 171 -17.97 7.24 -5.42
C TYR A 171 -18.89 7.94 -4.41
N ASP A 172 -20.12 8.24 -4.79
CA ASP A 172 -21.08 8.95 -3.91
C ASP A 172 -21.39 8.12 -2.65
N LYS A 173 -21.55 6.79 -2.81
CA LYS A 173 -21.79 5.90 -1.69
C LYS A 173 -20.53 5.77 -0.83
N ALA A 174 -19.35 5.62 -1.44
CA ALA A 174 -18.10 5.56 -0.71
C ALA A 174 -17.88 6.82 0.14
N GLU A 175 -18.08 7.99 -0.44
CA GLU A 175 -17.95 9.29 0.25
C GLU A 175 -18.90 9.39 1.45
N LYS A 176 -20.15 8.94 1.29
CA LYS A 176 -21.13 8.91 2.39
C LYS A 176 -20.62 8.10 3.58
N TYR A 177 -20.16 6.87 3.35
CA TYR A 177 -19.66 6.00 4.43
C TYR A 177 -18.35 6.51 5.03
N TYR A 178 -17.46 7.09 4.25
CA TYR A 178 -16.25 7.71 4.78
C TYR A 178 -16.56 8.94 5.66
N LYS A 179 -17.52 9.79 5.28
CA LYS A 179 -18.00 10.89 6.12
C LYS A 179 -18.67 10.40 7.39
N GLU A 180 -19.39 9.28 7.34
CA GLU A 180 -19.98 8.63 8.52
C GLU A 180 -18.89 8.10 9.46
N PHE A 181 -17.86 7.43 8.92
CA PHE A 181 -16.69 6.99 9.69
C PHE A 181 -15.98 8.16 10.38
N LEU A 182 -15.73 9.25 9.67
CA LEU A 182 -15.02 10.43 10.21
C LEU A 182 -15.76 11.16 11.33
N LYS A 183 -17.06 10.96 11.46
CA LYS A 183 -17.84 11.45 12.63
C LYS A 183 -17.53 10.64 13.89
N LEU A 184 -17.15 9.37 13.75
CA LEU A 184 -16.81 8.50 14.85
C LEU A 184 -15.33 8.60 15.22
N GLU A 185 -14.46 8.72 14.20
CA GLU A 185 -13.02 8.65 14.36
C GLU A 185 -12.34 9.49 13.27
N ASN A 186 -11.69 10.59 13.67
CA ASN A 186 -11.13 11.57 12.72
C ASN A 186 -9.64 11.86 12.89
N ASN A 187 -8.99 11.33 13.94
CA ASN A 187 -7.59 11.61 14.28
C ASN A 187 -6.78 10.34 14.54
N THR A 188 -6.95 9.33 13.71
CA THR A 188 -6.25 8.04 13.82
C THR A 188 -5.62 7.66 12.50
N LYS A 189 -4.79 6.61 12.50
CA LYS A 189 -4.22 6.06 11.27
C LYS A 189 -5.30 5.57 10.30
N LEU A 190 -6.41 5.02 10.79
CA LEU A 190 -7.53 4.63 9.93
C LEU A 190 -8.21 5.84 9.31
N ALA A 191 -8.38 6.94 10.08
CA ALA A 191 -8.90 8.19 9.56
C ALA A 191 -7.98 8.78 8.47
N GLY A 192 -6.66 8.66 8.65
CA GLY A 192 -5.69 9.06 7.63
C GLY A 192 -5.91 8.34 6.28
N GLU A 193 -6.14 7.01 6.30
CA GLU A 193 -6.47 6.25 5.08
C GLU A 193 -7.80 6.72 4.46
N VAL A 194 -8.81 6.98 5.30
CA VAL A 194 -10.11 7.48 4.83
C VAL A 194 -9.99 8.87 4.19
N TYR A 195 -9.20 9.78 4.78
CA TYR A 195 -8.92 11.07 4.17
C TYR A 195 -8.19 10.92 2.83
N GLY A 196 -7.23 10.01 2.73
CA GLY A 196 -6.54 9.72 1.48
C GLY A 196 -7.51 9.28 0.37
N ASN A 197 -8.39 8.33 0.68
CA ASN A 197 -9.40 7.81 -0.23
C ASN A 197 -10.46 8.87 -0.59
N LEU A 198 -10.86 9.71 0.37
CA LEU A 198 -11.76 10.85 0.11
C LEU A 198 -11.16 11.82 -0.88
N GLY A 199 -9.89 12.18 -0.73
CA GLY A 199 -9.21 13.05 -1.70
C GLY A 199 -9.21 12.47 -3.11
N GLU A 200 -9.06 11.13 -3.26
CA GLU A 200 -9.16 10.46 -4.57
C GLU A 200 -10.58 10.49 -5.18
N ILE A 201 -11.62 10.57 -4.35
CA ILE A 201 -12.99 10.75 -4.82
C ILE A 201 -13.21 12.22 -5.20
N GLN A 202 -12.84 13.13 -4.32
CA GLN A 202 -13.05 14.57 -4.47
C GLN A 202 -12.38 15.16 -5.70
N ILE A 203 -11.15 14.72 -6.03
CA ILE A 203 -10.43 15.19 -7.23
C ILE A 203 -11.16 14.86 -8.54
N LYS A 204 -12.08 13.91 -8.54
CA LYS A 204 -12.90 13.54 -9.71
C LYS A 204 -14.19 14.35 -9.81
N GLN A 205 -14.53 15.09 -8.77
CA GLN A 205 -15.71 15.95 -8.75
C GLN A 205 -15.40 17.30 -9.40
N VAL A 206 -16.44 17.96 -9.91
CA VAL A 206 -16.30 19.32 -10.46
C VAL A 206 -15.88 20.24 -9.33
N ASN A 207 -14.80 20.98 -9.52
CA ASN A 207 -14.20 21.90 -8.53
C ASN A 207 -13.74 21.22 -7.20
N GLY A 208 -13.52 19.92 -7.18
CA GLY A 208 -13.13 19.18 -5.98
C GLY A 208 -11.65 19.32 -5.58
N PHE A 209 -10.87 20.20 -6.22
CA PHE A 209 -9.43 20.36 -5.97
C PHE A 209 -9.10 20.81 -4.55
N LEU A 210 -9.84 21.79 -4.01
CA LEU A 210 -9.60 22.32 -2.67
C LEU A 210 -9.95 21.31 -1.58
N GLU A 211 -11.03 20.58 -1.75
CA GLU A 211 -11.42 19.50 -0.84
C GLU A 211 -10.45 18.35 -0.88
N ALA A 212 -9.99 17.94 -2.07
CA ALA A 212 -8.98 16.90 -2.24
C ALA A 212 -7.65 17.29 -1.59
N GLU A 213 -7.20 18.55 -1.78
CA GLU A 213 -6.01 19.08 -1.13
C GLU A 213 -6.12 18.97 0.40
N LYS A 214 -7.21 19.49 0.99
CA LYS A 214 -7.45 19.41 2.44
C LYS A 214 -7.45 17.98 2.96
N SER A 215 -8.09 17.09 2.23
CA SER A 215 -8.17 15.67 2.59
C SER A 215 -6.78 15.00 2.53
N TRP A 216 -5.99 15.25 1.48
CA TRP A 216 -4.64 14.68 1.38
C TRP A 216 -3.66 15.29 2.39
N LEU A 217 -3.76 16.59 2.68
CA LEU A 217 -2.98 17.22 3.76
C LEU A 217 -3.27 16.56 5.11
N LYS A 218 -4.56 16.30 5.41
CA LYS A 218 -4.94 15.58 6.64
C LYS A 218 -4.48 14.13 6.65
N CYS A 219 -4.50 13.47 5.50
CA CYS A 219 -3.98 12.11 5.34
C CYS A 219 -2.49 12.04 5.68
N ILE A 220 -1.67 12.93 5.11
CA ILE A 220 -0.21 12.91 5.31
C ILE A 220 0.19 13.39 6.72
N GLU A 221 -0.65 14.14 7.42
CA GLU A 221 -0.47 14.48 8.83
C GLU A 221 -0.64 13.25 9.74
N LEU A 222 -1.61 12.37 9.42
CA LEU A 222 -2.00 11.24 10.27
C LEU A 222 -1.25 9.95 9.97
N LEU A 223 -0.66 9.82 8.77
CA LEU A 223 0.00 8.61 8.32
C LEU A 223 1.51 8.79 8.18
N GLU A 224 2.23 7.72 8.47
CA GLU A 224 3.65 7.61 8.17
C GLU A 224 3.87 7.65 6.64
N LEU A 225 5.03 8.15 6.22
CA LEU A 225 5.37 8.37 4.81
C LEU A 225 5.22 7.08 3.98
N GLU A 226 5.65 5.93 4.51
CA GLU A 226 5.57 4.62 3.84
C GLU A 226 4.13 4.22 3.49
N ARG A 227 3.16 4.62 4.32
CA ARG A 227 1.74 4.33 4.11
C ARG A 227 1.04 5.39 3.28
N SER A 228 1.52 6.62 3.28
CA SER A 228 0.90 7.79 2.63
C SER A 228 1.58 8.20 1.33
N SER A 229 2.64 7.51 0.90
CA SER A 229 3.44 7.85 -0.29
C SER A 229 2.60 8.11 -1.55
N ARG A 230 1.56 7.31 -1.78
CA ARG A 230 0.65 7.51 -2.90
C ARG A 230 -0.05 8.88 -2.85
N TRP A 231 -0.51 9.28 -1.67
CA TRP A 231 -1.22 10.56 -1.49
C TRP A 231 -0.27 11.75 -1.47
N TYR A 232 0.96 11.60 -0.97
CA TYR A 232 2.04 12.56 -1.19
C TYR A 232 2.25 12.84 -2.69
N PHE A 233 2.35 11.76 -3.49
CA PHE A 233 2.51 11.87 -4.92
C PHE A 233 1.32 12.54 -5.62
N LEU A 234 0.08 12.18 -5.24
CA LEU A 234 -1.13 12.79 -5.79
C LEU A 234 -1.24 14.27 -5.44
N LEU A 235 -0.91 14.64 -4.18
CA LEU A 235 -0.86 16.04 -3.74
C LEU A 235 0.21 16.81 -4.49
N ALA A 236 1.40 16.22 -4.68
CA ALA A 236 2.45 16.84 -5.48
C ALA A 236 2.02 17.07 -6.92
N LYS A 237 1.32 16.09 -7.53
CA LYS A 237 0.75 16.25 -8.89
C LYS A 237 -0.23 17.41 -8.98
N LEU A 238 -1.01 17.64 -7.93
CA LEU A 238 -1.92 18.79 -7.87
C LEU A 238 -1.18 20.12 -7.97
N TYR A 239 0.00 20.21 -7.33
CA TYR A 239 0.83 21.42 -7.30
C TYR A 239 1.76 21.61 -8.51
N LEU A 240 1.99 20.58 -9.34
CA LEU A 240 3.02 20.61 -10.40
C LEU A 240 2.89 21.82 -11.34
N SER A 241 1.67 22.20 -11.73
CA SER A 241 1.42 23.28 -12.67
C SER A 241 1.32 24.65 -12.04
N SER A 242 0.80 24.74 -10.80
CA SER A 242 0.51 26.01 -10.11
C SER A 242 1.59 26.41 -9.11
N GLU A 243 2.12 25.44 -8.36
CA GLU A 243 3.02 25.67 -7.23
C GLU A 243 4.18 24.64 -7.21
N PRO A 244 5.03 24.60 -8.25
CA PRO A 244 6.08 23.57 -8.39
C PRO A 244 7.08 23.56 -7.22
N LEU A 245 7.28 24.70 -6.56
CA LEU A 245 8.09 24.77 -5.34
C LEU A 245 7.50 23.97 -4.17
N ARG A 246 6.17 23.82 -4.08
CA ARG A 246 5.50 22.97 -3.09
C ARG A 246 5.46 21.50 -3.54
N ALA A 247 5.41 21.24 -4.84
CA ALA A 247 5.41 19.89 -5.38
C ALA A 247 6.73 19.16 -5.11
N LYS A 248 7.86 19.85 -5.27
CA LYS A 248 9.21 19.26 -5.19
C LYS A 248 9.49 18.52 -3.88
N PRO A 249 9.35 19.12 -2.67
CA PRO A 249 9.63 18.41 -1.42
C PRO A 249 8.70 17.22 -1.17
N LEU A 250 7.46 17.25 -1.65
CA LEU A 250 6.55 16.10 -1.56
C LEU A 250 7.03 14.94 -2.43
N LEU A 251 7.48 15.23 -3.65
CA LEU A 251 8.05 14.23 -4.55
C LEU A 251 9.37 13.67 -4.02
N GLU A 252 10.26 14.51 -3.49
CA GLU A 252 11.53 14.09 -2.89
C GLU A 252 11.29 13.16 -1.69
N SER A 253 10.29 13.46 -0.85
CA SER A 253 9.88 12.61 0.26
C SER A 253 9.42 11.22 -0.23
N CYS A 254 8.58 11.16 -1.26
CA CYS A 254 8.16 9.89 -1.85
C CYS A 254 9.32 9.13 -2.50
N ALA A 255 10.19 9.83 -3.20
CA ALA A 255 11.35 9.24 -3.86
C ALA A 255 12.31 8.60 -2.85
N SER A 256 12.48 9.20 -1.65
CA SER A 256 13.37 8.69 -0.60
C SER A 256 12.99 7.30 -0.10
N ILE A 257 11.71 6.92 -0.18
CA ILE A 257 11.22 5.58 0.17
C ILE A 257 11.08 4.64 -1.05
N GLY A 258 11.53 5.12 -2.22
CA GLY A 258 11.52 4.33 -3.46
C GLY A 258 10.17 4.28 -4.18
N PHE A 259 9.33 5.31 -4.04
CA PHE A 259 8.10 5.41 -4.84
C PHE A 259 8.44 5.80 -6.28
N LYS A 260 8.34 4.84 -7.17
CA LYS A 260 8.94 4.86 -8.52
C LYS A 260 8.44 6.01 -9.41
N ASP A 261 7.14 6.33 -9.35
CA ASP A 261 6.54 7.37 -10.19
C ASP A 261 7.10 8.78 -9.90
N CYS A 262 7.74 8.96 -8.73
CA CYS A 262 8.37 10.22 -8.37
C CYS A 262 9.64 10.51 -9.17
N PHE A 263 10.43 9.48 -9.56
CA PHE A 263 11.69 9.68 -10.26
C PHE A 263 11.50 10.42 -11.59
N LYS A 264 10.57 9.93 -12.41
CA LYS A 264 10.20 10.57 -13.67
C LYS A 264 9.70 12.00 -13.44
N THR A 265 8.78 12.15 -12.50
CA THR A 265 8.14 13.45 -12.23
C THR A 265 9.15 14.49 -11.74
N LEU A 266 10.08 14.09 -10.84
CA LEU A 266 11.18 14.94 -10.37
C LEU A 266 12.15 15.27 -11.51
N GLY A 267 12.51 14.28 -12.33
CA GLY A 267 13.36 14.50 -13.48
C GLY A 267 12.82 15.58 -14.42
N PHE A 268 11.54 15.49 -14.79
CA PHE A 268 10.92 16.50 -15.64
C PHE A 268 10.71 17.84 -14.93
N LEU A 269 10.46 17.84 -13.63
CA LEU A 269 10.35 19.09 -12.86
C LEU A 269 11.69 19.84 -12.81
N GLU A 270 12.79 19.12 -12.56
CA GLU A 270 14.15 19.69 -12.57
C GLU A 270 14.57 20.14 -13.98
N LEU A 271 14.24 19.35 -15.01
CA LEU A 271 14.58 19.66 -16.41
C LEU A 271 13.83 20.89 -16.93
N ASN A 272 12.51 20.92 -16.76
CA ASN A 272 11.65 21.88 -17.45
C ASN A 272 11.43 23.17 -16.65
N TYR A 273 11.29 23.07 -15.33
CA TYR A 273 10.99 24.23 -14.51
C TYR A 273 12.24 24.83 -13.84
N PHE A 274 13.01 24.00 -13.13
CA PHE A 274 14.21 24.48 -12.43
C PHE A 274 15.44 24.60 -13.34
N GLN A 275 15.42 23.98 -14.52
CA GLN A 275 16.53 23.94 -15.49
C GLN A 275 17.84 23.42 -14.88
N ASN A 276 17.71 22.55 -13.84
CA ASN A 276 18.84 21.89 -13.20
C ASN A 276 19.09 20.54 -13.88
N TYR A 277 19.81 20.57 -14.98
CA TYR A 277 20.03 19.41 -15.84
C TYR A 277 20.83 18.29 -15.15
N GLU A 278 21.74 18.63 -14.24
CA GLU A 278 22.49 17.63 -13.47
C GLU A 278 21.59 16.86 -12.52
N ARG A 279 20.75 17.55 -11.71
CA ARG A 279 19.79 16.88 -10.83
C ARG A 279 18.74 16.11 -11.60
N ALA A 280 18.26 16.66 -12.71
CA ALA A 280 17.30 15.98 -13.58
C ALA A 280 17.90 14.66 -14.10
N LYS A 281 19.16 14.70 -14.56
CA LYS A 281 19.91 13.53 -15.02
C LYS A 281 19.98 12.42 -13.96
N GLU A 282 20.27 12.76 -12.70
CA GLU A 282 20.33 11.78 -11.62
C GLU A 282 18.93 11.16 -11.31
N TRP A 283 17.86 11.95 -11.30
CA TRP A 283 16.50 11.43 -11.12
C TRP A 283 16.11 10.50 -12.28
N PHE A 284 16.38 10.88 -13.51
CA PHE A 284 16.10 10.02 -14.66
C PHE A 284 16.92 8.74 -14.63
N LYS A 285 18.17 8.78 -14.16
CA LYS A 285 19.00 7.58 -14.00
C LYS A 285 18.36 6.55 -13.06
N LEU A 286 17.80 7.00 -11.92
CA LEU A 286 17.01 6.10 -11.04
C LEU A 286 15.78 5.53 -11.73
N GLY A 287 15.09 6.32 -12.55
CA GLY A 287 13.96 5.82 -13.35
C GLY A 287 14.38 4.84 -14.46
N MET A 288 15.58 5.00 -15.01
CA MET A 288 16.14 4.05 -16.00
C MET A 288 16.42 2.68 -15.37
N GLU A 289 16.82 2.61 -14.11
CA GLU A 289 17.03 1.33 -13.40
C GLU A 289 15.76 0.48 -13.32
N ILE A 290 14.59 1.13 -13.32
CA ILE A 290 13.28 0.45 -13.37
C ILE A 290 12.70 0.34 -14.78
N THR A 291 13.51 0.63 -15.81
CA THR A 291 13.15 0.54 -17.23
C THR A 291 11.97 1.44 -17.66
N ASP A 292 11.85 2.63 -17.05
CA ASP A 292 10.87 3.63 -17.48
C ASP A 292 11.37 4.35 -18.73
N LEU A 293 10.67 4.17 -19.88
CA LEU A 293 11.06 4.73 -21.17
C LEU A 293 11.21 6.26 -21.14
N GLU A 294 10.27 6.96 -20.50
CA GLU A 294 10.30 8.42 -20.45
C GLU A 294 11.54 8.93 -19.70
N CYS A 295 12.05 8.15 -18.73
CA CYS A 295 13.29 8.49 -18.03
C CYS A 295 14.51 8.37 -18.95
N PHE A 296 14.55 7.40 -19.88
CA PHE A 296 15.61 7.34 -20.89
C PHE A 296 15.60 8.56 -21.81
N LEU A 297 14.40 8.98 -22.24
CA LEU A 297 14.25 10.15 -23.11
C LEU A 297 14.67 11.44 -22.40
N GLY A 298 14.23 11.63 -21.15
CA GLY A 298 14.61 12.77 -20.32
C GLY A 298 16.11 12.80 -19.98
N PHE A 299 16.69 11.63 -19.69
CA PHE A 299 18.13 11.48 -19.46
C PHE A 299 18.95 11.90 -20.68
N PHE A 300 18.53 11.46 -21.86
CA PHE A 300 19.18 11.84 -23.11
C PHE A 300 19.15 13.35 -23.33
N ASP A 301 17.97 13.99 -23.13
CA ASP A 301 17.84 15.44 -23.27
C ASP A 301 18.73 16.20 -22.25
N CYS A 302 18.85 15.70 -21.01
CA CYS A 302 19.79 16.26 -20.03
C CYS A 302 21.24 16.13 -20.47
N CYS A 303 21.64 14.97 -21.01
CA CYS A 303 23.00 14.77 -21.51
C CYS A 303 23.34 15.73 -22.66
N LEU A 304 22.39 16.00 -23.57
CA LEU A 304 22.57 16.98 -24.62
C LEU A 304 22.76 18.39 -24.05
N LYS A 305 22.00 18.78 -23.03
CA LYS A 305 22.10 20.09 -22.38
C LYS A 305 23.42 20.28 -21.62
N LEU A 306 23.96 19.20 -21.09
CA LEU A 306 25.23 19.18 -20.33
C LEU A 306 26.45 18.90 -21.23
N GLU A 307 26.24 18.73 -22.52
CA GLU A 307 27.29 18.34 -23.49
C GLU A 307 27.99 17.01 -23.13
N ASP A 308 27.31 16.14 -22.37
CA ASP A 308 27.81 14.81 -22.02
C ASP A 308 27.52 13.79 -23.12
N ILE A 309 28.42 13.84 -24.13
CA ILE A 309 28.29 13.07 -25.36
C ILE A 309 28.38 11.56 -25.10
N GLU A 310 29.26 11.17 -24.19
CA GLU A 310 29.46 9.74 -23.88
C GLU A 310 28.21 9.11 -23.25
N SER A 311 27.64 9.74 -22.22
CA SER A 311 26.39 9.31 -21.61
C SER A 311 25.22 9.31 -22.60
N ALA A 312 25.13 10.32 -23.48
CA ALA A 312 24.11 10.38 -24.52
C ALA A 312 24.23 9.20 -25.51
N LYS A 313 25.45 8.89 -25.99
CA LYS A 313 25.69 7.72 -26.88
C LYS A 313 25.32 6.40 -26.18
N ASN A 314 25.64 6.24 -24.90
CA ASN A 314 25.30 5.03 -24.12
C ASN A 314 23.78 4.90 -23.92
N CYS A 315 23.09 6.02 -23.65
CA CYS A 315 21.63 6.05 -23.54
C CYS A 315 20.95 5.60 -24.84
N LEU A 316 21.42 6.09 -26.01
CA LEU A 316 20.92 5.68 -27.32
C LEU A 316 21.06 4.15 -27.56
N LYS A 317 22.19 3.56 -27.12
CA LYS A 317 22.36 2.10 -27.20
C LYS A 317 21.34 1.37 -26.33
N SER A 318 21.08 1.90 -25.13
CA SER A 318 20.12 1.31 -24.17
C SER A 318 18.66 1.44 -24.64
N LEU A 319 18.31 2.48 -25.41
CA LEU A 319 16.98 2.62 -26.01
C LEU A 319 16.59 1.48 -26.96
N LYS A 320 17.57 0.73 -27.50
CA LYS A 320 17.31 -0.46 -28.31
C LYS A 320 16.51 -1.56 -27.57
N ILE A 321 16.54 -1.56 -26.24
CA ILE A 321 15.75 -2.52 -25.41
C ILE A 321 14.25 -2.36 -25.70
N PHE A 322 13.80 -1.15 -26.02
CA PHE A 322 12.38 -0.86 -26.27
C PHE A 322 11.91 -1.15 -27.71
N GLN A 323 12.83 -1.51 -28.62
CA GLN A 323 12.50 -1.81 -30.02
C GLN A 323 11.66 -3.09 -30.21
N ASN A 324 11.65 -3.98 -29.20
CA ASN A 324 10.87 -5.20 -29.22
C ASN A 324 9.37 -5.00 -28.90
N ASP A 325 8.99 -3.81 -28.41
CA ASP A 325 7.62 -3.44 -28.07
C ASP A 325 7.16 -2.40 -29.10
N GLU A 326 6.20 -2.77 -29.94
CA GLU A 326 5.77 -1.95 -31.07
C GLU A 326 5.27 -0.55 -30.66
N SER A 327 4.55 -0.48 -29.52
CA SER A 327 4.06 0.80 -28.98
C SER A 327 5.19 1.71 -28.51
N LYS A 328 6.19 1.16 -27.85
CA LYS A 328 7.35 1.91 -27.35
C LYS A 328 8.30 2.27 -28.48
N LYS A 329 8.44 1.41 -29.48
CA LYS A 329 9.25 1.66 -30.68
C LYS A 329 8.78 2.93 -31.40
N VAL A 330 7.48 3.09 -31.62
CA VAL A 330 6.93 4.30 -32.23
C VAL A 330 7.31 5.58 -31.46
N ILE A 331 7.23 5.52 -30.13
CA ILE A 331 7.62 6.66 -29.26
C ILE A 331 9.12 6.96 -29.41
N VAL A 332 9.96 5.94 -29.37
CA VAL A 332 11.41 6.08 -29.54
C VAL A 332 11.76 6.64 -30.91
N ASP A 333 11.16 6.10 -31.97
CA ASP A 333 11.43 6.55 -33.34
C ASP A 333 11.02 8.01 -33.55
N THR A 334 9.84 8.41 -33.05
CA THR A 334 9.36 9.80 -33.07
C THR A 334 10.30 10.73 -32.29
N PHE A 335 10.76 10.29 -31.12
CA PHE A 335 11.71 11.03 -30.29
C PHE A 335 13.03 11.23 -31.02
N LEU A 336 13.62 10.17 -31.57
CA LEU A 336 14.89 10.23 -32.31
C LEU A 336 14.76 11.11 -33.55
N GLU A 337 13.64 11.07 -34.25
CA GLU A 337 13.37 11.93 -35.39
C GLU A 337 13.36 13.40 -35.00
N SER A 338 12.72 13.74 -33.88
CA SER A 338 12.69 15.12 -33.35
C SER A 338 14.07 15.64 -32.88
N ARG A 339 15.05 14.77 -32.69
CA ARG A 339 16.42 15.08 -32.20
C ARG A 339 17.52 14.86 -33.27
N LYS A 340 17.15 14.63 -34.53
CA LYS A 340 18.09 14.34 -35.63
C LYS A 340 19.25 15.33 -35.71
N ASP A 341 19.00 16.63 -35.57
CA ASP A 341 20.04 17.63 -35.66
C ASP A 341 20.99 17.61 -34.45
N SER A 342 20.47 17.37 -33.26
CA SER A 342 21.28 17.17 -32.06
C SER A 342 22.14 15.90 -32.17
N MET A 343 21.61 14.85 -32.79
CA MET A 343 22.34 13.59 -33.02
C MET A 343 23.49 13.74 -34.00
N LYS A 344 23.33 14.55 -35.05
CA LYS A 344 24.43 14.86 -35.99
C LYS A 344 25.61 15.55 -35.29
N LEU A 345 25.34 16.35 -34.26
CA LEU A 345 26.39 16.96 -33.43
C LEU A 345 27.15 15.93 -32.59
N LEU A 346 26.47 14.86 -32.18
CA LEU A 346 27.10 13.74 -31.43
C LEU A 346 28.03 12.89 -32.30
N GLU A 347 27.82 12.84 -33.63
CA GLU A 347 28.62 12.08 -34.55
C GLU A 347 29.90 12.83 -34.95
N LYS A 348 29.89 14.17 -34.87
CA LYS A 348 31.02 15.03 -35.29
C LYS A 348 32.07 15.26 -34.19
N LYS A 349 31.74 14.95 -32.95
CA LYS A 349 32.63 14.99 -31.79
C LYS A 349 32.92 13.54 -31.27
#